data_c4e4c58b88167de4fc2e883871d52a0c
#
_entry.id   c4e4c58b88167de4fc2e883871d52a0c
#
_cell.length_a   1.000
_cell.length_b   1.000
_cell.length_c   1.000
_cell.angle_alpha   90.00
_cell.angle_beta   90.00
_cell.angle_gamma   90.00
#
_symmetry.space_group_name_H-M   'P 1'
#
loop_
_entity.id
_entity.type
_entity.pdbx_description
1 polymer ?
#
loop_
_entity_poly.entity_id
_entity_poly.type
_entity_poly.pdbx_seq_one_letter_code
_entity_poly.pdbx_strand_id
1 'polypeptide(L)'
;MRPTLKTELSRRSFIQLTTAATGGLLISLYLDKPALAAQQSPPPKVYPPDAFVHVRRDGNIVITVNRLEFGQGVQTSLPMILADEMDADWSKVIGELAPAADVYKDPMFGIQMVGGSGSIAHSFQQY
;
A
#
# COMPACT_ATOMS: atom_id res chain seq x y z
N MET A 1 -30.82 -31.51 -38.91
CA MET A 1 -29.44 -31.78 -38.43
C MET A 1 -28.97 -30.57 -37.66
N ARG A 2 -28.97 -30.63 -36.30
CA ARG A 2 -28.51 -29.53 -35.44
C ARG A 2 -27.03 -29.78 -35.12
N PRO A 3 -26.13 -28.82 -35.32
CA PRO A 3 -24.74 -28.99 -34.92
C PRO A 3 -24.64 -28.94 -33.38
N THR A 4 -24.25 -30.03 -32.75
CA THR A 4 -23.86 -30.08 -31.36
C THR A 4 -22.48 -29.44 -31.20
N LEU A 5 -22.46 -28.18 -30.76
CA LEU A 5 -21.23 -27.52 -30.31
C LEU A 5 -20.77 -28.22 -29.00
N LYS A 6 -19.87 -29.19 -29.13
CA LYS A 6 -19.07 -29.68 -28.01
C LYS A 6 -18.02 -28.63 -27.71
N THR A 7 -18.32 -27.70 -26.84
CA THR A 7 -17.32 -26.81 -26.28
C THR A 7 -16.59 -27.58 -25.18
N GLU A 8 -15.51 -28.21 -25.52
CA GLU A 8 -14.60 -28.80 -24.53
C GLU A 8 -13.87 -27.64 -23.83
N LEU A 9 -14.40 -27.20 -22.71
CA LEU A 9 -13.74 -26.24 -21.84
C LEU A 9 -12.51 -26.92 -21.21
N SER A 10 -11.32 -26.48 -21.58
CA SER A 10 -10.10 -26.91 -20.91
C SER A 10 -10.13 -26.46 -19.43
N ARG A 11 -9.43 -27.19 -18.55
CA ARG A 11 -9.32 -26.81 -17.13
C ARG A 11 -8.88 -25.35 -16.95
N ARG A 12 -8.02 -24.86 -17.83
CA ARG A 12 -7.52 -23.48 -17.85
C ARG A 12 -8.64 -22.49 -18.23
N SER A 13 -9.45 -22.82 -19.24
CA SER A 13 -10.59 -22.01 -19.66
C SER A 13 -11.71 -22.00 -18.61
N PHE A 14 -11.89 -23.10 -17.88
CA PHE A 14 -12.84 -23.18 -16.76
C PHE A 14 -12.40 -22.28 -15.59
N ILE A 15 -11.13 -22.33 -15.22
CA ILE A 15 -10.57 -21.47 -14.16
C ILE A 15 -10.68 -19.99 -14.57
N GLN A 16 -10.40 -19.65 -15.82
CA GLN A 16 -10.54 -18.27 -16.33
C GLN A 16 -12.00 -17.78 -16.30
N LEU A 17 -12.95 -18.65 -16.62
CA LEU A 17 -14.37 -18.30 -16.64
C LEU A 17 -14.94 -18.14 -15.22
N THR A 18 -14.57 -19.02 -14.29
CA THR A 18 -15.04 -18.96 -12.89
C THR A 18 -14.44 -17.77 -12.13
N THR A 19 -13.21 -17.39 -12.41
CA THR A 19 -12.58 -16.20 -11.81
C THR A 19 -13.16 -14.89 -12.33
N ALA A 20 -13.56 -14.83 -13.60
CA ALA A 20 -14.25 -13.66 -14.15
C ALA A 20 -15.65 -13.48 -13.56
N ALA A 21 -16.34 -14.57 -13.20
CA ALA A 21 -17.71 -14.54 -12.66
C ALA A 21 -17.78 -14.18 -11.17
N THR A 22 -16.73 -14.43 -10.41
CA THR A 22 -16.72 -14.26 -8.94
C THR A 22 -15.92 -13.06 -8.43
N GLY A 23 -15.35 -12.25 -9.32
CA GLY A 23 -14.55 -11.07 -8.94
C GLY A 23 -13.26 -11.39 -8.17
N GLY A 24 -12.90 -12.67 -8.05
CA GLY A 24 -11.85 -13.15 -7.15
C GLY A 24 -10.45 -13.25 -7.73
N LEU A 25 -10.22 -13.07 -9.05
CA LEU A 25 -8.86 -13.12 -9.60
C LEU A 25 -8.71 -12.29 -10.89
N LEU A 26 -8.68 -11.00 -10.73
CA LEU A 26 -8.26 -10.08 -11.80
C LEU A 26 -6.75 -10.15 -12.10
N ILE A 27 -5.97 -10.93 -11.36
CA ILE A 27 -4.51 -11.01 -11.49
C ILE A 27 -4.09 -11.63 -12.83
N SER A 28 -4.82 -12.63 -13.33
CA SER A 28 -4.45 -13.29 -14.59
C SER A 28 -4.82 -12.52 -15.86
N LEU A 29 -5.80 -11.61 -15.79
CA LEU A 29 -6.18 -10.75 -16.92
C LEU A 29 -5.22 -9.57 -17.11
N TYR A 30 -4.47 -9.20 -16.07
CA TYR A 30 -3.49 -8.12 -16.14
C TYR A 30 -2.12 -8.57 -16.68
N LEU A 31 -1.80 -9.86 -16.63
CA LEU A 31 -0.49 -10.37 -17.05
C LEU A 31 -0.33 -10.49 -18.57
N ASP A 32 -1.43 -10.55 -19.33
CA ASP A 32 -1.39 -10.70 -20.80
C ASP A 32 -1.51 -9.38 -21.58
N LYS A 33 -1.57 -8.23 -20.90
CA LYS A 33 -1.57 -6.92 -21.56
C LYS A 33 -0.41 -6.05 -21.08
N PRO A 34 0.75 -6.09 -21.77
CA PRO A 34 1.88 -5.22 -21.43
C PRO A 34 1.58 -3.72 -21.60
N ALA A 35 0.44 -3.37 -22.22
CA ALA A 35 0.05 -1.97 -22.43
C ALA A 35 -0.55 -1.26 -21.19
N LEU A 36 -0.94 -2.00 -20.13
CA LEU A 36 -1.45 -1.39 -18.89
C LEU A 36 -0.35 -1.17 -17.84
N ALA A 37 0.82 -1.77 -18.04
CA ALA A 37 1.99 -1.54 -17.19
C ALA A 37 2.68 -0.18 -17.42
N ALA A 38 2.22 0.57 -18.43
CA ALA A 38 2.70 1.92 -18.70
C ALA A 38 1.79 3.00 -18.10
N GLN A 39 1.06 2.71 -17.02
CA GLN A 39 0.67 3.77 -16.12
C GLN A 39 1.97 4.25 -15.46
N GLN A 40 2.51 5.31 -16.05
CA GLN A 40 3.62 6.06 -15.47
C GLN A 40 3.21 6.34 -14.03
N SER A 41 3.87 5.68 -13.11
CA SER A 41 3.78 6.04 -11.70
C SER A 41 4.08 7.54 -11.65
N PRO A 42 3.24 8.36 -11.03
CA PRO A 42 3.56 9.77 -10.88
C PRO A 42 4.97 9.87 -10.30
N PRO A 43 5.76 10.86 -10.72
CA PRO A 43 7.12 11.01 -10.20
C PRO A 43 7.07 10.94 -8.67
N PRO A 44 8.02 10.25 -8.03
CA PRO A 44 8.01 10.09 -6.59
C PRO A 44 7.93 11.48 -5.94
N LYS A 45 6.91 11.71 -5.12
CA LYS A 45 6.84 12.92 -4.31
C LYS A 45 8.02 12.88 -3.35
N VAL A 46 8.83 13.93 -3.37
CA VAL A 46 9.87 14.10 -2.36
C VAL A 46 9.18 14.64 -1.10
N TYR A 47 9.25 13.90 -0.03
CA TYR A 47 8.74 14.31 1.27
C TYR A 47 9.90 14.87 2.09
N PRO A 48 9.71 15.97 2.84
CA PRO A 48 10.74 16.46 3.73
C PRO A 48 10.97 15.43 4.86
N PRO A 49 12.20 14.96 5.08
CA PRO A 49 12.47 13.89 6.04
C PRO A 49 12.10 14.28 7.48
N ASP A 50 12.19 15.55 7.83
CA ASP A 50 11.79 16.10 9.12
C ASP A 50 10.28 16.05 9.39
N ALA A 51 9.46 15.83 8.36
CA ALA A 51 8.03 15.63 8.54
C ALA A 51 7.69 14.27 9.18
N PHE A 52 8.49 13.24 8.93
CA PHE A 52 8.20 11.87 9.37
C PHE A 52 9.13 11.37 10.47
N VAL A 53 10.35 11.91 10.56
CA VAL A 53 11.36 11.45 11.52
C VAL A 53 11.92 12.62 12.30
N HIS A 54 11.97 12.48 13.62
CA HIS A 54 12.64 13.42 14.50
C HIS A 54 13.53 12.66 15.49
N VAL A 55 14.84 12.81 15.36
CA VAL A 55 15.82 12.25 16.31
C VAL A 55 16.01 13.25 17.44
N ARG A 56 15.61 12.87 18.65
CA ARG A 56 15.73 13.69 19.85
C ARG A 56 17.16 13.65 20.42
N ARG A 57 17.52 14.65 21.20
CA ARG A 57 18.83 14.74 21.84
C ARG A 57 19.10 13.62 22.87
N ASP A 58 18.04 13.03 23.42
CA ASP A 58 18.12 11.88 24.33
C ASP A 58 18.33 10.55 23.61
N GLY A 59 18.41 10.57 22.29
CA GLY A 59 18.60 9.40 21.43
C GLY A 59 17.31 8.70 21.04
N ASN A 60 16.14 9.18 21.48
CA ASN A 60 14.86 8.65 21.01
C ASN A 60 14.56 9.11 19.60
N ILE A 61 13.92 8.25 18.82
CA ILE A 61 13.51 8.50 17.44
C ILE A 61 11.99 8.56 17.41
N VAL A 62 11.45 9.74 17.14
CA VAL A 62 10.02 9.93 16.97
C VAL A 62 9.66 9.79 15.51
N ILE A 63 8.74 8.89 15.22
CA ILE A 63 8.21 8.66 13.88
C ILE A 63 6.76 9.10 13.85
N THR A 64 6.47 10.06 12.97
CA THR A 64 5.14 10.62 12.81
C THR A 64 4.29 9.72 11.92
N VAL A 65 3.23 9.11 12.48
CA VAL A 65 2.34 8.18 11.80
C VAL A 65 1.17 8.95 11.18
N ASN A 66 1.10 8.97 9.85
CA ASN A 66 0.08 9.71 9.10
C ASN A 66 -1.24 8.94 8.92
N ARG A 67 -1.40 7.81 9.59
CA ARG A 67 -2.59 6.96 9.54
C ARG A 67 -3.20 6.82 10.93
N LEU A 68 -4.53 6.91 11.00
CA LEU A 68 -5.23 6.72 12.26
C LEU A 68 -5.17 5.25 12.70
N GLU A 69 -4.87 5.02 13.98
CA GLU A 69 -4.92 3.71 14.62
C GLU A 69 -6.33 3.45 15.17
N PHE A 70 -6.92 2.33 14.84
CA PHE A 70 -8.18 1.84 15.41
C PHE A 70 -8.14 0.32 15.69
N GLY A 71 -6.94 -0.22 15.89
CA GLY A 71 -6.69 -1.63 16.21
C GLY A 71 -6.09 -2.44 15.06
N GLN A 72 -5.80 -1.81 13.90
CA GLN A 72 -5.16 -2.47 12.76
C GLN A 72 -3.63 -2.52 12.83
N GLY A 73 -3.00 -1.90 13.83
CA GLY A 73 -1.57 -1.99 14.10
C GLY A 73 -0.68 -1.04 13.28
N VAL A 74 -1.24 -0.01 12.67
CA VAL A 74 -0.50 0.92 11.81
C VAL A 74 0.49 1.78 12.59
N GLN A 75 0.19 2.10 13.86
CA GLN A 75 1.11 2.82 14.75
C GLN A 75 2.39 2.02 15.10
N THR A 76 2.38 0.72 14.88
CA THR A 76 3.56 -0.12 15.03
C THR A 76 4.21 -0.38 13.68
N SER A 77 3.42 -0.77 12.67
CA SER A 77 3.96 -1.26 11.40
C SER A 77 4.63 -0.17 10.56
N LEU A 78 4.09 1.06 10.52
CA LEU A 78 4.75 2.15 9.79
C LEU A 78 6.08 2.58 10.44
N PRO A 79 6.13 2.81 11.77
CA PRO A 79 7.41 3.04 12.44
C PRO A 79 8.42 1.90 12.28
N MET A 80 7.99 0.63 12.23
CA MET A 80 8.88 -0.50 12.01
C MET A 80 9.55 -0.45 10.63
N ILE A 81 8.82 -0.11 9.58
CA ILE A 81 9.36 0.03 8.22
C ILE A 81 10.49 1.06 8.22
N LEU A 82 10.24 2.24 8.77
CA LEU A 82 11.22 3.31 8.79
C LEU A 82 12.41 3.02 9.71
N ALA A 83 12.15 2.40 10.84
CA ALA A 83 13.21 1.98 11.77
C ALA A 83 14.14 0.92 11.15
N ASP A 84 13.59 0.00 10.36
CA ASP A 84 14.35 -1.01 9.62
C ASP A 84 15.26 -0.36 8.57
N GLU A 85 14.72 0.56 7.76
CA GLU A 85 15.49 1.30 6.75
C GLU A 85 16.60 2.19 7.37
N MET A 86 16.38 2.66 8.59
CA MET A 86 17.35 3.48 9.32
C MET A 86 18.37 2.68 10.13
N ASP A 87 18.24 1.35 10.19
CA ASP A 87 19.01 0.48 11.12
C ASP A 87 18.92 0.98 12.58
N ALA A 88 17.72 1.40 12.98
CA ALA A 88 17.45 2.05 14.25
C ALA A 88 17.18 1.04 15.37
N ASP A 89 17.66 1.35 16.58
CA ASP A 89 17.30 0.59 17.78
C ASP A 89 15.80 0.75 18.08
N TRP A 90 15.04 -0.31 17.83
CA TRP A 90 13.58 -0.31 18.03
C TRP A 90 13.15 0.10 19.45
N SER A 91 13.95 -0.18 20.46
CA SER A 91 13.66 0.20 21.84
C SER A 91 13.60 1.72 22.05
N LYS A 92 14.15 2.50 21.13
CA LYS A 92 14.18 3.96 21.13
C LYS A 92 13.17 4.60 20.18
N VAL A 93 12.40 3.79 19.46
CA VAL A 93 11.43 4.28 18.50
C VAL A 93 10.09 4.59 19.16
N ILE A 94 9.55 5.76 18.89
CA ILE A 94 8.28 6.25 19.41
C ILE A 94 7.39 6.64 18.22
N GLY A 95 6.25 5.95 18.03
CA GLY A 95 5.25 6.33 17.04
C GLY A 95 4.32 7.41 17.60
N GLU A 96 4.23 8.56 16.95
CA GLU A 96 3.28 9.63 17.29
C GLU A 96 2.33 9.89 16.12
N LEU A 97 1.06 10.19 16.42
CA LEU A 97 0.08 10.51 15.39
C LEU A 97 0.40 11.85 14.72
N ALA A 98 0.29 11.88 13.40
CA ALA A 98 0.47 13.09 12.62
C ALA A 98 -0.64 14.11 12.90
N PRO A 99 -0.31 15.40 12.99
CA PRO A 99 -1.29 16.47 12.96
C PRO A 99 -1.95 16.58 11.59
N ALA A 100 -3.03 17.36 11.50
CA ALA A 100 -3.67 17.67 10.23
C ALA A 100 -2.76 18.60 9.41
N ALA A 101 -2.13 18.06 8.35
CA ALA A 101 -1.31 18.82 7.42
C ALA A 101 -1.22 18.15 6.05
N ASP A 102 -0.94 18.95 5.01
CA ASP A 102 -0.90 18.47 3.62
C ASP A 102 0.17 17.41 3.37
N VAL A 103 1.30 17.49 4.07
CA VAL A 103 2.42 16.53 3.94
C VAL A 103 2.03 15.11 4.35
N TYR A 104 1.04 14.97 5.23
CA TYR A 104 0.56 13.67 5.75
C TYR A 104 -0.63 13.10 4.98
N LYS A 105 -1.08 13.77 3.93
CA LYS A 105 -2.16 13.27 3.08
C LYS A 105 -1.78 11.98 2.38
N ASP A 106 -2.76 11.11 2.23
CA ASP A 106 -2.62 9.93 1.38
C ASP A 106 -2.25 10.37 -0.04
N PRO A 107 -1.15 9.85 -0.63
CA PRO A 107 -0.70 10.26 -1.95
C PRO A 107 -1.69 9.93 -3.06
N MET A 108 -2.53 8.90 -2.87
CA MET A 108 -3.52 8.48 -3.84
C MET A 108 -4.81 9.31 -3.78
N PHE A 109 -5.28 9.64 -2.56
CA PHE A 109 -6.57 10.29 -2.36
C PHE A 109 -6.46 11.80 -2.06
N GLY A 110 -5.29 12.30 -1.69
CA GLY A 110 -5.08 13.72 -1.40
C GLY A 110 -5.70 14.21 -0.09
N ILE A 111 -6.10 13.30 0.79
CA ILE A 111 -6.65 13.59 2.13
C ILE A 111 -6.00 12.67 3.17
N GLN A 112 -6.00 13.08 4.45
CA GLN A 112 -5.64 12.17 5.54
C GLN A 112 -6.81 11.24 5.81
N MET A 113 -6.61 9.95 5.55
CA MET A 113 -7.66 8.95 5.69
C MET A 113 -7.09 7.57 6.02
N VAL A 114 -7.97 6.70 6.49
CA VAL A 114 -7.72 5.28 6.66
C VAL A 114 -8.87 4.51 6.02
N GLY A 115 -8.54 3.54 5.18
CA GLY A 115 -9.54 2.72 4.50
C GLY A 115 -8.94 1.96 3.31
N GLY A 116 -9.73 1.06 2.74
CA GLY A 116 -9.37 0.33 1.53
C GLY A 116 -8.10 -0.51 1.63
N SER A 117 -7.68 -0.91 2.84
CA SER A 117 -6.42 -1.62 3.09
C SER A 117 -5.16 -0.88 2.60
N GLY A 118 -5.25 0.45 2.42
CA GLY A 118 -4.21 1.27 1.82
C GLY A 118 -3.16 1.82 2.80
N SER A 119 -3.33 1.63 4.11
CA SER A 119 -2.47 2.32 5.10
C SER A 119 -0.99 2.05 4.91
N ILE A 120 -0.58 0.80 4.71
CA ILE A 120 0.81 0.45 4.43
C ILE A 120 1.15 0.70 2.96
N ALA A 121 0.34 0.19 2.02
CA ALA A 121 0.65 0.23 0.60
C ALA A 121 0.83 1.66 0.06
N HIS A 122 -0.04 2.60 0.48
CA HIS A 122 0.04 3.98 0.02
C HIS A 122 1.09 4.82 0.78
N SER A 123 1.45 4.41 2.00
CA SER A 123 2.44 5.11 2.81
C SER A 123 3.86 4.59 2.62
N PHE A 124 4.04 3.40 2.06
CA PHE A 124 5.34 2.73 1.95
C PHE A 124 6.43 3.59 1.29
N GLN A 125 6.07 4.42 0.32
CA GLN A 125 7.02 5.33 -0.34
C GLN A 125 7.16 6.68 0.36
N GLN A 126 6.33 6.96 1.38
CA GLN A 126 6.45 8.17 2.19
C GLN A 126 7.45 7.94 3.33
N TYR A 127 7.54 6.70 3.79
CA TYR A 127 8.41 6.21 4.86
C TYR A 127 9.68 5.61 4.28
#